data_83c823a14c455d72be2330c9f74be83c
#
_entry.id   83c823a14c455d72be2330c9f74be83c
#
_cell.length_a   1.000
_cell.length_b   1.000
_cell.length_c   1.000
_cell.angle_alpha   90.00
_cell.angle_beta   90.00
_cell.angle_gamma   90.00
#
_symmetry.space_group_name_H-M   'P 1'
#
loop_
_entity.id
_entity.type
_entity.pdbx_description
1 polymer ?
#
loop_
_entity_poly.entity_id
_entity_poly.type
_entity_poly.pdbx_seq_one_letter_code
_entity_poly.pdbx_strand_id
1 'polypeptide(L)'
;MSLIIDDTPDVVFLSSFDLFRRYIAKRSLDELITDKRIQPARIEEIVEKNQNEAEELIKDLGQKTLEEMEIYDLPEGIAPLIGKLRFRTSYGQNIILHSKEVAYIARSIAQLTGANEELAYRGGLLHDIGKALDHDIE
;
A
#
# COMPACT_ATOMS: atom_id res chain seq x y z
N MET A 1 -15.15 3.72 -7.33
CA MET A 1 -14.60 2.68 -8.22
C MET A 1 -15.52 2.51 -9.40
N SER A 2 -15.01 2.55 -10.61
CA SER A 2 -15.80 2.34 -11.82
C SER A 2 -15.33 1.06 -12.52
N LEU A 3 -16.30 0.22 -12.86
CA LEU A 3 -16.12 -0.95 -13.72
C LEU A 3 -16.72 -0.56 -15.09
N ILE A 4 -15.92 -0.57 -16.12
CA ILE A 4 -16.35 -0.27 -17.49
C ILE A 4 -16.16 -1.53 -18.32
N ILE A 5 -17.27 -2.02 -18.88
CA ILE A 5 -17.27 -3.11 -19.86
C ILE A 5 -17.38 -2.42 -21.21
N ASP A 6 -16.31 -2.42 -22.00
CA ASP A 6 -16.29 -1.85 -23.34
C ASP A 6 -16.74 -2.90 -24.36
N ASP A 7 -17.19 -2.45 -25.54
CA ASP A 7 -17.58 -3.32 -26.65
C ASP A 7 -16.42 -4.13 -27.26
N THR A 8 -15.20 -3.95 -26.72
CA THR A 8 -14.03 -4.77 -27.08
C THR A 8 -14.20 -6.15 -26.45
N PRO A 9 -14.36 -7.23 -27.23
CA PRO A 9 -14.52 -8.56 -26.68
C PRO A 9 -13.30 -8.93 -25.82
N ASP A 10 -13.57 -9.53 -24.68
CA ASP A 10 -12.59 -10.06 -23.73
C ASP A 10 -11.80 -9.05 -22.88
N VAL A 11 -12.21 -7.78 -22.80
CA VAL A 11 -11.53 -6.77 -21.98
C VAL A 11 -12.50 -6.13 -20.98
N VAL A 12 -12.06 -6.08 -19.71
CA VAL A 12 -12.75 -5.36 -18.64
C VAL A 12 -11.82 -4.31 -18.04
N PHE A 13 -12.24 -3.05 -18.02
CA PHE A 13 -11.49 -1.95 -17.44
C PHE A 13 -11.90 -1.73 -15.98
N LEU A 14 -10.90 -1.76 -15.08
CA LEU A 14 -11.06 -1.41 -13.67
C LEU A 14 -10.38 -0.08 -13.39
N SER A 15 -11.15 0.93 -12.98
CA SER A 15 -10.65 2.25 -12.60
C SER A 15 -11.04 2.60 -11.18
N SER A 16 -10.09 3.09 -10.38
CA SER A 16 -10.32 3.62 -9.04
C SER A 16 -9.19 4.57 -8.67
N PHE A 17 -9.52 5.64 -7.95
CA PHE A 17 -8.52 6.49 -7.30
C PHE A 17 -7.79 5.75 -6.18
N ASP A 18 -8.49 4.86 -5.49
CA ASP A 18 -7.93 4.01 -4.46
C ASP A 18 -7.31 2.75 -5.09
N LEU A 19 -5.98 2.73 -5.14
CA LEU A 19 -5.24 1.60 -5.71
C LEU A 19 -5.37 0.31 -4.89
N PHE A 20 -5.60 0.42 -3.58
CA PHE A 20 -5.82 -0.74 -2.73
C PHE A 20 -7.16 -1.42 -3.04
N ARG A 21 -8.24 -0.63 -3.12
CA ARG A 21 -9.56 -1.15 -3.54
C ARG A 21 -9.52 -1.71 -4.97
N ARG A 22 -8.75 -1.06 -5.87
CA ARG A 22 -8.55 -1.57 -7.23
C ARG A 22 -7.82 -2.92 -7.24
N TYR A 23 -6.83 -3.09 -6.38
CA TYR A 23 -6.10 -4.35 -6.23
C TYR A 23 -7.04 -5.48 -5.77
N ILE A 24 -7.85 -5.25 -4.72
CA ILE A 24 -8.84 -6.23 -4.22
C ILE A 24 -9.85 -6.59 -5.32
N ALA A 25 -10.40 -5.59 -6.00
CA ALA A 25 -11.38 -5.80 -7.06
C ALA A 25 -10.81 -6.60 -8.24
N LYS A 26 -9.57 -6.28 -8.67
CA LYS A 26 -8.90 -7.04 -9.72
C LYS A 26 -8.73 -8.51 -9.33
N ARG A 27 -8.20 -8.75 -8.14
CA ARG A 27 -7.95 -10.10 -7.64
C ARG A 27 -9.23 -10.91 -7.49
N SER A 28 -10.29 -10.27 -6.99
CA SER A 28 -11.61 -10.91 -6.86
C SER A 28 -12.22 -11.25 -8.21
N LEU A 29 -12.06 -10.37 -9.21
CA LEU A 29 -12.53 -10.61 -10.56
C LEU A 29 -11.78 -11.77 -11.22
N ASP A 30 -10.44 -11.80 -11.11
CA ASP A 30 -9.61 -12.89 -11.66
C ASP A 30 -10.01 -14.24 -11.05
N GLU A 31 -10.29 -14.29 -9.74
CA GLU A 31 -10.75 -15.50 -9.04
C GLU A 31 -12.15 -15.92 -9.51
N LEU A 32 -13.10 -14.97 -9.66
CA LEU A 32 -14.45 -15.23 -10.15
C LEU A 32 -14.46 -15.77 -11.58
N ILE A 33 -13.63 -15.22 -12.46
CA ILE A 33 -13.49 -15.69 -13.85
C ILE A 33 -12.99 -17.14 -13.86
N THR A 34 -12.07 -17.48 -12.97
CA THR A 34 -11.51 -18.83 -12.86
C THR A 34 -12.53 -19.81 -12.26
N ASP A 35 -13.26 -19.42 -11.22
CA ASP A 35 -14.28 -20.23 -10.54
C ASP A 35 -15.54 -20.46 -11.38
N LYS A 36 -15.85 -19.54 -12.31
CA LYS A 36 -17.04 -19.57 -13.21
C LYS A 36 -18.39 -19.57 -12.48
N ARG A 37 -18.42 -19.45 -11.16
CA ARG A 37 -19.63 -19.38 -10.35
C ARG A 37 -19.93 -17.95 -9.96
N ILE A 38 -20.65 -17.24 -10.82
CA ILE A 38 -20.98 -15.82 -10.63
C ILE A 38 -22.37 -15.74 -9.97
N GLN A 39 -22.41 -15.92 -8.66
CA GLN A 39 -23.60 -15.75 -7.82
C GLN A 39 -23.32 -14.68 -6.75
N PRO A 40 -24.32 -13.90 -6.33
CA PRO A 40 -24.11 -12.81 -5.36
C PRO A 40 -23.38 -13.25 -4.09
N ALA A 41 -23.82 -14.32 -3.45
CA ALA A 41 -23.19 -14.84 -2.24
C ALA A 41 -21.73 -15.26 -2.46
N ARG A 42 -21.40 -15.82 -3.64
CA ARG A 42 -20.04 -16.20 -3.98
C ARG A 42 -19.14 -14.99 -4.25
N ILE A 43 -19.70 -13.93 -4.83
CA ILE A 43 -18.99 -12.68 -5.04
C ILE A 43 -18.62 -12.06 -3.69
N GLU A 44 -19.57 -11.99 -2.75
CA GLU A 44 -19.33 -11.45 -1.41
C GLU A 44 -18.25 -12.24 -0.67
N GLU A 45 -18.32 -13.58 -0.70
CA GLU A 45 -17.32 -14.46 -0.08
C GLU A 45 -15.90 -14.22 -0.64
N ILE A 46 -15.76 -14.14 -1.97
CA ILE A 46 -14.47 -13.93 -2.62
C ILE A 46 -13.94 -12.52 -2.31
N VAL A 47 -14.77 -11.50 -2.31
CA VAL A 47 -14.37 -10.13 -1.99
C VAL A 47 -13.90 -10.03 -0.54
N GLU A 48 -14.65 -10.59 0.41
CA GLU A 48 -14.28 -10.61 1.83
C GLU A 48 -12.96 -11.33 2.06
N LYS A 49 -12.80 -12.53 1.47
CA LYS A 49 -11.54 -13.28 1.51
C LYS A 49 -10.36 -12.45 0.99
N ASN A 50 -10.49 -11.89 -0.22
CA ASN A 50 -9.43 -11.10 -0.84
C ASN A 50 -9.14 -9.80 -0.08
N GLN A 51 -10.12 -9.21 0.58
CA GLN A 51 -9.92 -8.06 1.45
C GLN A 51 -9.06 -8.45 2.67
N ASN A 52 -9.41 -9.53 3.36
CA ASN A 52 -8.65 -10.00 4.53
C ASN A 52 -7.19 -10.34 4.15
N GLU A 53 -6.99 -11.07 3.04
CA GLU A 53 -5.65 -11.40 2.54
C GLU A 53 -4.84 -10.14 2.14
N ALA A 54 -5.50 -9.12 1.58
CA ALA A 54 -4.85 -7.86 1.24
C ALA A 54 -4.47 -7.04 2.49
N GLU A 55 -5.28 -7.09 3.55
CA GLU A 55 -4.96 -6.45 4.84
C GLU A 55 -3.77 -7.14 5.54
N GLU A 56 -3.70 -8.48 5.48
CA GLU A 56 -2.52 -9.22 5.96
C GLU A 56 -1.28 -8.87 5.15
N LEU A 57 -1.39 -8.81 3.83
CA LEU A 57 -0.28 -8.39 2.96
C LEU A 57 0.24 -6.99 3.32
N ILE A 58 -0.64 -6.05 3.64
CA ILE A 58 -0.25 -4.71 4.10
C ILE A 58 0.58 -4.79 5.38
N LYS A 59 0.14 -5.57 6.37
CA LYS A 59 0.88 -5.74 7.64
C LYS A 59 2.26 -6.34 7.39
N ASP A 60 2.33 -7.38 6.60
CA ASP A 60 3.58 -8.06 6.26
C ASP A 60 4.56 -7.14 5.51
N LEU A 61 4.05 -6.35 4.55
CA LEU A 61 4.88 -5.40 3.81
C LEU A 61 5.43 -4.30 4.71
N GLY A 62 4.62 -3.79 5.62
CA GLY A 62 5.06 -2.80 6.60
C GLY A 62 6.11 -3.36 7.55
N GLN A 63 5.87 -4.55 8.09
CA GLN A 63 6.79 -5.23 8.99
C GLN A 63 8.14 -5.51 8.30
N LYS A 64 8.12 -6.08 7.09
CA LYS A 64 9.33 -6.30 6.30
C LYS A 64 10.10 -5.02 6.01
N THR A 65 9.38 -3.92 5.75
CA THR A 65 10.01 -2.61 5.52
C THR A 65 10.76 -2.14 6.77
N LEU A 66 10.16 -2.28 7.96
CA LEU A 66 10.79 -1.92 9.22
C LEU A 66 11.99 -2.82 9.54
N GLU A 67 11.88 -4.13 9.30
CA GLU A 67 12.97 -5.10 9.46
C GLU A 67 14.16 -4.78 8.55
N GLU A 68 13.91 -4.51 7.25
CA GLU A 68 14.94 -4.11 6.28
C GLU A 68 15.66 -2.81 6.68
N MET A 69 14.96 -1.92 7.36
CA MET A 69 15.49 -0.65 7.84
C MET A 69 16.05 -0.73 9.28
N GLU A 70 15.98 -1.90 9.91
CA GLU A 70 16.45 -2.15 11.28
C GLU A 70 15.77 -1.23 12.32
N ILE A 71 14.48 -0.91 12.11
CA ILE A 71 13.67 -0.07 13.00
C ILE A 71 12.67 -0.97 13.74
N TYR A 72 12.88 -1.18 15.05
CA TYR A 72 12.10 -2.16 15.85
C TYR A 72 11.26 -1.53 16.96
N ASP A 73 11.39 -0.25 17.23
CA ASP A 73 10.82 0.46 18.38
C ASP A 73 9.65 1.39 18.03
N LEU A 74 9.05 1.21 16.85
CA LEU A 74 7.83 1.93 16.48
C LEU A 74 6.58 1.23 17.00
N PRO A 75 5.51 1.97 17.33
CA PRO A 75 4.23 1.39 17.72
C PRO A 75 3.68 0.43 16.66
N GLU A 76 3.01 -0.65 17.09
CA GLU A 76 2.48 -1.71 16.20
C GLU A 76 1.57 -1.17 15.08
N GLY A 77 0.82 -0.09 15.33
CA GLY A 77 -0.04 0.56 14.32
C GLY A 77 0.69 1.20 13.14
N ILE A 78 2.00 1.42 13.23
CA ILE A 78 2.80 2.06 12.17
C ILE A 78 3.08 1.12 10.99
N ALA A 79 3.35 -0.16 11.27
CA ALA A 79 3.65 -1.13 10.22
C ALA A 79 2.53 -1.24 9.14
N PRO A 80 1.25 -1.36 9.49
CA PRO A 80 0.17 -1.36 8.51
C PRO A 80 0.10 -0.06 7.70
N LEU A 81 0.37 1.10 8.30
CA LEU A 81 0.38 2.37 7.58
C LEU A 81 1.52 2.43 6.55
N ILE A 82 2.72 2.00 6.93
CA ILE A 82 3.85 1.87 5.98
C ILE A 82 3.47 0.92 4.84
N GLY A 83 2.88 -0.23 5.14
CA GLY A 83 2.45 -1.20 4.12
C GLY A 83 1.41 -0.63 3.15
N LYS A 84 0.47 0.20 3.61
CA LYS A 84 -0.50 0.91 2.77
C LYS A 84 0.15 1.85 1.77
N LEU A 85 1.31 2.43 2.07
CA LEU A 85 2.05 3.29 1.14
C LEU A 85 2.46 2.56 -0.15
N ARG A 86 2.49 1.23 -0.16
CA ARG A 86 2.69 0.41 -1.36
C ARG A 86 1.64 0.69 -2.44
N PHE A 87 0.43 1.02 -2.02
CA PHE A 87 -0.71 1.28 -2.90
C PHE A 87 -0.91 2.78 -3.16
N ARG A 88 0.08 3.59 -2.80
CA ARG A 88 0.09 5.04 -3.05
C ARG A 88 1.25 5.40 -3.97
N THR A 89 0.98 6.31 -4.87
CA THR A 89 2.00 6.87 -5.76
C THR A 89 2.03 8.38 -5.59
N SER A 90 3.22 8.95 -5.62
CA SER A 90 3.44 10.39 -5.68
C SER A 90 4.40 10.67 -6.83
N TYR A 91 3.98 11.50 -7.78
CA TYR A 91 4.78 11.80 -8.99
C TYR A 91 5.26 10.56 -9.76
N GLY A 92 4.45 9.48 -9.78
CA GLY A 92 4.78 8.23 -10.45
C GLY A 92 5.70 7.29 -9.67
N GLN A 93 6.18 7.67 -8.49
CA GLN A 93 7.02 6.84 -7.62
C GLN A 93 6.19 6.12 -6.56
N ASN A 94 6.63 4.91 -6.20
CA ASN A 94 6.11 4.19 -5.04
C ASN A 94 6.57 4.90 -3.77
N ILE A 95 5.62 5.25 -2.89
CA ILE A 95 5.92 6.07 -1.70
C ILE A 95 6.82 5.32 -0.71
N ILE A 96 6.70 3.98 -0.56
CA ILE A 96 7.62 3.23 0.31
C ILE A 96 9.07 3.39 -0.15
N LEU A 97 9.32 3.24 -1.45
CA LEU A 97 10.66 3.37 -1.98
C LEU A 97 11.20 4.79 -1.77
N HIS A 98 10.39 5.80 -2.10
CA HIS A 98 10.70 7.20 -1.84
C HIS A 98 11.02 7.46 -0.37
N SER A 99 10.20 6.97 0.57
CA SER A 99 10.41 7.16 2.01
C SER A 99 11.71 6.51 2.50
N LYS A 100 12.07 5.32 1.97
CA LYS A 100 13.37 4.69 2.25
C LYS A 100 14.53 5.55 1.76
N GLU A 101 14.46 6.05 0.52
CA GLU A 101 15.49 6.93 -0.06
C GLU A 101 15.68 8.20 0.77
N VAL A 102 14.55 8.85 1.15
CA VAL A 102 14.59 10.04 2.01
C VAL A 102 15.23 9.73 3.37
N ALA A 103 14.89 8.60 3.97
CA ALA A 103 15.47 8.18 5.25
C ALA A 103 17.00 8.04 5.17
N TYR A 104 17.52 7.37 4.14
CA TYR A 104 18.98 7.20 3.95
C TYR A 104 19.68 8.53 3.68
N ILE A 105 19.08 9.40 2.86
CA ILE A 105 19.64 10.74 2.59
C ILE A 105 19.64 11.58 3.85
N ALA A 106 18.54 11.61 4.60
CA ALA A 106 18.41 12.35 5.85
C ALA A 106 19.45 11.89 6.89
N ARG A 107 19.66 10.58 7.05
CA ARG A 107 20.70 10.01 7.91
C ARG A 107 22.10 10.48 7.49
N SER A 108 22.39 10.42 6.20
CA SER A 108 23.71 10.86 5.67
C SER A 108 23.97 12.35 5.91
N ILE A 109 22.96 13.20 5.74
CA ILE A 109 23.05 14.63 6.03
C ILE A 109 23.26 14.86 7.53
N ALA A 110 22.51 14.14 8.39
CA ALA A 110 22.67 14.24 9.84
C ALA A 110 24.08 13.87 10.28
N GLN A 111 24.66 12.82 9.72
CA GLN A 111 26.05 12.40 9.98
C GLN A 111 27.06 13.50 9.62
N LEU A 112 26.89 14.13 8.47
CA LEU A 112 27.79 15.18 8.00
C LEU A 112 27.69 16.49 8.82
N THR A 113 26.49 16.75 9.39
CA THR A 113 26.22 18.00 10.14
C THR A 113 26.35 17.84 11.65
N GLY A 114 26.59 16.62 12.15
CA GLY A 114 26.59 16.31 13.58
C GLY A 114 25.21 16.32 14.22
N ALA A 115 24.13 16.20 13.43
CA ALA A 115 22.77 16.07 13.93
C ALA A 115 22.48 14.60 14.34
N ASN A 116 21.31 14.36 14.94
CA ASN A 116 20.91 13.02 15.37
C ASN A 116 20.52 12.16 14.16
N GLU A 117 21.40 11.22 13.80
CA GLU A 117 21.26 10.32 12.64
C GLU A 117 19.99 9.44 12.75
N GLU A 118 19.75 8.90 13.94
CA GLU A 118 18.62 7.99 14.21
C GLU A 118 17.28 8.70 14.04
N LEU A 119 17.18 9.91 14.61
CA LEU A 119 15.97 10.73 14.49
C LEU A 119 15.72 11.16 13.04
N ALA A 120 16.79 11.56 12.32
CA ALA A 120 16.70 11.93 10.91
C ALA A 120 16.27 10.74 10.04
N TYR A 121 16.80 9.55 10.31
CA TYR A 121 16.47 8.33 9.58
C TYR A 121 15.00 7.95 9.73
N ARG A 122 14.49 7.90 10.97
CA ARG A 122 13.10 7.63 11.27
C ARG A 122 12.15 8.70 10.73
N GLY A 123 12.53 9.96 10.91
CA GLY A 123 11.77 11.08 10.38
C GLY A 123 11.65 11.01 8.86
N GLY A 124 12.71 10.64 8.17
CA GLY A 124 12.73 10.43 6.72
C GLY A 124 11.80 9.31 6.28
N LEU A 125 11.75 8.17 7.01
CA LEU A 125 10.82 7.09 6.69
C LEU A 125 9.36 7.51 6.90
N LEU A 126 9.07 8.27 7.94
CA LEU A 126 7.72 8.59 8.38
C LEU A 126 7.14 9.90 7.82
N HIS A 127 7.95 10.72 7.11
CA HIS A 127 7.54 12.06 6.69
C HIS A 127 6.25 12.10 5.87
N ASP A 128 6.00 11.07 5.09
CA ASP A 128 4.84 10.93 4.20
C ASP A 128 3.80 9.90 4.68
N ILE A 129 3.89 9.43 5.94
CA ILE A 129 3.03 8.35 6.44
C ILE A 129 1.54 8.74 6.43
N GLY A 130 1.22 10.03 6.53
CA GLY A 130 -0.14 10.53 6.41
C GLY A 130 -0.82 10.21 5.08
N LYS A 131 -0.05 9.97 4.01
CA LYS A 131 -0.59 9.53 2.71
C LYS A 131 -1.17 8.11 2.74
N ALA A 132 -0.92 7.33 3.80
CA ALA A 132 -1.57 6.03 4.02
C ALA A 132 -3.03 6.16 4.47
N LEU A 133 -3.43 7.30 5.00
CA LEU A 133 -4.80 7.61 5.40
C LEU A 133 -5.60 7.98 4.14
N ASP A 134 -6.88 7.60 4.12
CA ASP A 134 -7.72 7.78 2.94
C ASP A 134 -7.90 9.26 2.55
N HIS A 135 -8.20 9.50 1.27
CA HIS A 135 -8.47 10.83 0.71
C HIS A 135 -9.75 11.51 1.26
N ASP A 136 -10.43 10.88 2.22
CA ASP A 136 -11.65 11.40 2.83
C ASP A 136 -11.39 12.43 3.96
N ILE A 137 -10.12 12.78 4.18
CA ILE A 137 -9.73 13.86 5.09
C ILE A 137 -9.14 14.98 4.23
N GLU A 138 -9.97 15.93 3.86
CA GLU A 138 -9.56 17.25 3.36
C GLU A 138 -8.93 18.10 4.49
#